data_5e622749cfc948a6c141b2ec54c0db8b
#
_entry.id   5e622749cfc948a6c141b2ec54c0db8b
#
_cell.length_a   1.000
_cell.length_b   1.000
_cell.length_c   1.000
_cell.angle_alpha   90.00
_cell.angle_beta   90.00
_cell.angle_gamma   90.00
#
_symmetry.space_group_name_H-M   'P 1'
#
loop_
_entity.id
_entity.type
_entity.pdbx_description
1 polymer ?
#
loop_
_entity_poly.entity_id
_entity_poly.type
_entity_poly.pdbx_seq_one_letter_code
_entity_poly.pdbx_strand_id
1 'polypeptide(L)'
;RLSMAESEGLMPQDLINAKPVSAAVKEFFGSSQLSQFMDQNNPLSEVTHKRRVSALGPGGLTRERAGFEVRDVHPTHYGRVCPIETPEGPNIGLINSLATYARTNDYGFLETPYRKVVKGKVTDDIEFLSAINEAEHVIAQASATLDKNMKFVDELIAVRYMSEFTVMPPDRVGYMDVSPKQVVSVAAALIPFLEHDDANRALMGSNMQRQAVPTLVADKPLVGTGMERYVATDSGVCMVAERSGVIDSADASRIVVRVNQKDVGVDEAPVDIYNLTKYTRSNQNTCINQRPIVKEGDSIERGDILADGPSIDLGELALGQNMRIAFMPWNGYNFEDSILVSERVVKEDRFTTIHIQE
;
A
#
# COMPACT_ATOMS: atom_id res chain seq x y z
N ARG A 1 -3.38 -1.94 -45.39
CA ARG A 1 -2.61 -3.19 -45.51
C ARG A 1 -3.34 -4.26 -46.34
N LEU A 2 -4.60 -4.52 -45.99
CA LEU A 2 -5.40 -5.54 -46.70
C LEU A 2 -5.49 -5.33 -48.20
N SER A 3 -5.60 -4.09 -48.68
CA SER A 3 -5.68 -3.77 -50.09
C SER A 3 -4.35 -3.89 -50.86
N MET A 4 -3.23 -3.99 -50.17
CA MET A 4 -1.90 -4.06 -50.74
C MET A 4 -1.20 -5.42 -50.57
N ALA A 5 -1.83 -6.35 -49.84
CA ALA A 5 -1.24 -7.65 -49.56
C ALA A 5 -1.83 -8.72 -50.50
N GLU A 6 -0.99 -9.58 -51.06
CA GLU A 6 -1.42 -10.81 -51.69
C GLU A 6 -2.03 -11.72 -50.63
N SER A 7 -3.28 -12.14 -50.85
CA SER A 7 -4.06 -12.82 -49.86
C SER A 7 -3.71 -14.29 -49.61
N GLU A 8 -2.81 -14.85 -50.36
CA GLU A 8 -2.42 -16.26 -50.24
C GLU A 8 -1.24 -16.41 -49.27
N GLY A 9 -1.45 -17.21 -48.20
CA GLY A 9 -0.38 -17.56 -47.26
C GLY A 9 -0.16 -16.59 -46.09
N LEU A 10 -0.99 -15.56 -45.92
CA LEU A 10 -0.89 -14.61 -44.80
C LEU A 10 -1.61 -15.11 -43.55
N MET A 11 -0.92 -15.05 -42.46
CA MET A 11 -1.53 -15.26 -41.12
C MET A 11 -2.22 -13.97 -40.65
N PRO A 12 -3.26 -14.06 -39.80
CA PRO A 12 -3.92 -12.86 -39.24
C PRO A 12 -2.97 -11.87 -38.59
N GLN A 13 -1.87 -12.34 -38.01
CA GLN A 13 -0.82 -11.53 -37.38
C GLN A 13 -0.11 -10.61 -38.41
N ASP A 14 0.05 -11.06 -39.68
CA ASP A 14 0.71 -10.29 -40.71
C ASP A 14 -0.16 -9.12 -41.23
N LEU A 15 -1.48 -9.22 -41.06
CA LEU A 15 -2.46 -8.20 -41.43
C LEU A 15 -2.60 -7.10 -40.41
N ILE A 16 -2.31 -7.37 -39.15
CA ILE A 16 -2.44 -6.44 -38.04
C ILE A 16 -1.23 -5.52 -37.98
N ASN A 17 -1.49 -4.20 -38.01
CA ASN A 17 -0.43 -3.20 -37.80
C ASN A 17 -0.35 -2.82 -36.32
N ALA A 18 0.65 -3.33 -35.60
CA ALA A 18 0.88 -3.03 -34.19
C ALA A 18 1.56 -1.68 -33.94
N LYS A 19 2.13 -1.02 -34.97
CA LYS A 19 2.86 0.24 -34.82
C LYS A 19 2.09 1.39 -34.21
N PRO A 20 0.82 1.68 -34.62
CA PRO A 20 0.03 2.75 -33.99
C PRO A 20 -0.22 2.53 -32.50
N VAL A 21 -0.51 1.29 -32.10
CA VAL A 21 -0.74 0.92 -30.69
C VAL A 21 0.56 1.06 -29.90
N SER A 22 1.66 0.55 -30.44
CA SER A 22 2.98 0.69 -29.80
C SER A 22 3.42 2.15 -29.66
N ALA A 23 3.14 2.99 -30.66
CA ALA A 23 3.43 4.43 -30.60
C ALA A 23 2.60 5.14 -29.52
N ALA A 24 1.31 4.83 -29.42
CA ALA A 24 0.43 5.41 -28.39
C ALA A 24 0.87 5.03 -26.97
N VAL A 25 1.25 3.77 -26.74
CA VAL A 25 1.77 3.30 -25.46
C VAL A 25 3.10 3.99 -25.12
N LYS A 26 4.01 4.10 -26.06
CA LYS A 26 5.28 4.83 -25.85
C LYS A 26 5.07 6.30 -25.55
N GLU A 27 4.15 6.96 -26.23
CA GLU A 27 3.80 8.37 -25.98
C GLU A 27 3.27 8.56 -24.58
N PHE A 28 2.35 7.69 -24.11
CA PHE A 28 1.83 7.74 -22.75
C PHE A 28 2.96 7.62 -21.71
N PHE A 29 3.78 6.57 -21.79
CA PHE A 29 4.85 6.35 -20.80
C PHE A 29 5.99 7.36 -20.88
N GLY A 30 6.23 7.97 -22.03
CA GLY A 30 7.33 8.93 -22.22
C GLY A 30 6.97 10.39 -21.99
N SER A 31 5.73 10.79 -22.23
CA SER A 31 5.32 12.21 -22.28
C SER A 31 4.14 12.57 -21.39
N SER A 32 3.40 11.61 -20.85
CA SER A 32 2.24 11.90 -20.01
C SER A 32 2.64 12.46 -18.66
N GLN A 33 1.91 13.47 -18.17
CA GLN A 33 2.07 14.02 -16.83
C GLN A 33 1.74 12.98 -15.73
N LEU A 34 0.91 12.00 -16.02
CA LEU A 34 0.52 10.94 -15.09
C LEU A 34 1.56 9.82 -15.00
N SER A 35 2.40 9.65 -16.02
CA SER A 35 3.53 8.74 -15.98
C SER A 35 4.73 9.44 -15.35
N GLN A 36 5.09 9.02 -14.14
CA GLN A 36 6.10 9.66 -13.31
C GLN A 36 7.22 8.68 -12.96
N PHE A 37 8.39 9.23 -12.67
CA PHE A 37 9.49 8.47 -12.12
C PHE A 37 9.10 7.95 -10.75
N MET A 38 9.20 6.63 -10.54
CA MET A 38 8.74 6.00 -9.30
C MET A 38 9.55 6.49 -8.10
N ASP A 39 8.85 6.91 -7.05
CA ASP A 39 9.45 7.20 -5.76
C ASP A 39 9.86 5.89 -5.08
N GLN A 40 11.15 5.65 -4.96
CA GLN A 40 11.76 4.37 -4.58
C GLN A 40 12.69 4.50 -3.37
N ASN A 41 12.41 5.42 -2.45
CA ASN A 41 13.18 5.57 -1.21
C ASN A 41 13.07 4.33 -0.32
N ASN A 42 11.85 3.82 -0.15
CA ASN A 42 11.52 2.67 0.68
C ASN A 42 10.30 1.93 0.11
N PRO A 43 9.98 0.72 0.57
CA PRO A 43 8.84 -0.04 0.06
C PRO A 43 7.51 0.69 0.18
N LEU A 44 7.30 1.46 1.25
CA LEU A 44 6.08 2.23 1.46
C LEU A 44 5.92 3.34 0.42
N SER A 45 7.00 4.03 0.05
CA SER A 45 6.96 5.09 -0.96
C SER A 45 6.56 4.54 -2.33
N GLU A 46 7.00 3.35 -2.69
CA GLU A 46 6.58 2.66 -3.92
C GLU A 46 5.08 2.35 -3.93
N VAL A 47 4.59 1.74 -2.86
CA VAL A 47 3.16 1.38 -2.72
C VAL A 47 2.27 2.62 -2.77
N THR A 48 2.61 3.65 -2.01
CA THR A 48 1.81 4.88 -1.96
C THR A 48 1.84 5.65 -3.28
N HIS A 49 2.96 5.63 -4.00
CA HIS A 49 3.05 6.26 -5.33
C HIS A 49 2.13 5.57 -6.36
N LYS A 50 2.09 4.23 -6.34
CA LYS A 50 1.22 3.44 -7.22
C LYS A 50 -0.27 3.59 -6.93
N ARG A 51 -0.63 3.95 -5.70
CA ARG A 51 -2.01 4.15 -5.24
C ARG A 51 -2.46 5.61 -5.23
N ARG A 52 -1.73 6.49 -5.87
CA ARG A 52 -2.03 7.93 -5.90
C ARG A 52 -3.14 8.25 -6.88
N VAL A 53 -4.02 9.16 -6.47
CA VAL A 53 -5.11 9.70 -7.30
C VAL A 53 -4.88 11.20 -7.46
N SER A 54 -4.72 11.66 -8.68
CA SER A 54 -4.48 13.07 -9.00
C SER A 54 -5.67 13.69 -9.72
N ALA A 55 -6.07 14.91 -9.29
CA ALA A 55 -7.04 15.72 -10.02
C ALA A 55 -6.40 16.51 -11.17
N LEU A 56 -5.07 16.50 -11.26
CA LEU A 56 -4.29 17.19 -12.30
C LEU A 56 -4.11 16.30 -13.52
N GLY A 57 -3.66 16.88 -14.62
CA GLY A 57 -3.32 16.15 -15.84
C GLY A 57 -4.30 16.40 -16.99
N PRO A 58 -4.22 15.63 -18.08
CA PRO A 58 -5.08 15.79 -19.25
C PRO A 58 -6.56 15.58 -18.89
N GLY A 59 -7.39 16.58 -19.21
CA GLY A 59 -8.82 16.58 -18.86
C GLY A 59 -9.13 16.90 -17.40
N GLY A 60 -8.11 17.19 -16.57
CA GLY A 60 -8.26 17.53 -15.17
C GLY A 60 -8.16 19.03 -14.88
N LEU A 61 -7.97 19.35 -13.60
CA LEU A 61 -7.84 20.72 -13.11
C LEU A 61 -6.41 21.24 -13.25
N THR A 62 -6.27 22.56 -13.21
CA THR A 62 -4.97 23.23 -13.01
C THR A 62 -4.90 23.78 -11.59
N ARG A 63 -3.69 23.87 -11.01
CA ARG A 63 -3.49 24.37 -9.65
C ARG A 63 -4.12 25.73 -9.40
N GLU A 64 -4.01 26.63 -10.37
CA GLU A 64 -4.49 28.01 -10.29
C GLU A 64 -6.02 28.11 -10.35
N ARG A 65 -6.69 27.18 -11.02
CA ARG A 65 -8.14 27.12 -11.16
C ARG A 65 -8.85 26.34 -10.06
N ALA A 66 -8.09 25.63 -9.23
CA ALA A 66 -8.64 24.84 -8.15
C ALA A 66 -8.97 25.71 -6.94
N GLY A 67 -10.26 25.87 -6.66
CA GLY A 67 -10.77 26.52 -5.46
C GLY A 67 -10.76 25.59 -4.24
N PHE A 68 -11.27 26.09 -3.12
CA PHE A 68 -11.38 25.30 -1.88
C PHE A 68 -12.33 24.12 -2.02
N GLU A 69 -13.42 24.23 -2.76
CA GLU A 69 -14.44 23.19 -2.91
C GLU A 69 -13.89 21.87 -3.45
N VAL A 70 -12.96 21.92 -4.41
CA VAL A 70 -12.34 20.73 -5.00
C VAL A 70 -11.22 20.13 -4.16
N ARG A 71 -10.73 20.88 -3.17
CA ARG A 71 -9.67 20.48 -2.23
C ARG A 71 -10.21 19.91 -0.93
N ASP A 72 -11.49 20.13 -0.63
CA ASP A 72 -12.13 19.69 0.59
C ASP A 72 -12.42 18.19 0.58
N VAL A 73 -12.56 17.63 1.79
CA VAL A 73 -13.01 16.25 1.97
C VAL A 73 -14.52 16.19 1.84
N HIS A 74 -14.99 15.37 0.91
CA HIS A 74 -16.42 15.16 0.69
C HIS A 74 -16.89 13.87 1.40
N PRO A 75 -18.12 13.78 1.91
CA PRO A 75 -18.64 12.57 2.54
C PRO A 75 -18.56 11.30 1.68
N THR A 76 -18.59 11.42 0.35
CA THR A 76 -18.41 10.30 -0.60
C THR A 76 -16.99 9.75 -0.62
N HIS A 77 -16.01 10.44 -0.02
CA HIS A 77 -14.64 9.96 0.11
C HIS A 77 -14.51 8.81 1.12
N TYR A 78 -15.50 8.61 1.96
CA TYR A 78 -15.47 7.56 2.99
C TYR A 78 -15.19 6.18 2.38
N GLY A 79 -14.11 5.55 2.84
CA GLY A 79 -13.67 4.25 2.35
C GLY A 79 -13.08 4.22 0.93
N ARG A 80 -13.01 5.35 0.24
CA ARG A 80 -12.53 5.46 -1.16
C ARG A 80 -11.24 6.27 -1.28
N VAL A 81 -11.21 7.43 -0.66
CA VAL A 81 -10.06 8.34 -0.67
C VAL A 81 -9.70 8.68 0.77
N CYS A 82 -8.42 8.58 1.10
CA CYS A 82 -7.94 8.92 2.44
C CYS A 82 -8.12 10.41 2.73
N PRO A 83 -8.72 10.79 3.86
CA PRO A 83 -8.89 12.19 4.22
C PRO A 83 -7.63 12.85 4.79
N ILE A 84 -6.61 12.06 5.13
CA ILE A 84 -5.40 12.50 5.83
C ILE A 84 -4.23 12.66 4.86
N GLU A 85 -3.96 11.66 4.02
CA GLU A 85 -2.80 11.63 3.15
C GLU A 85 -2.98 12.50 1.92
N THR A 86 -2.37 13.67 1.93
CA THR A 86 -2.31 14.61 0.81
C THR A 86 -1.01 15.43 0.93
N PRO A 87 -0.43 15.95 -0.16
CA PRO A 87 0.73 16.83 -0.06
C PRO A 87 0.42 18.10 0.72
N GLU A 88 1.45 18.66 1.34
CA GLU A 88 1.44 20.02 1.89
C GLU A 88 1.79 21.01 0.78
N GLY A 89 1.14 22.17 0.78
CA GLY A 89 1.43 23.25 -0.17
C GLY A 89 0.44 23.34 -1.33
N PRO A 90 0.88 23.76 -2.55
CA PRO A 90 -0.03 24.12 -3.66
C PRO A 90 -0.92 22.97 -4.15
N ASN A 91 -0.52 21.74 -3.95
CA ASN A 91 -1.24 20.54 -4.39
C ASN A 91 -2.15 19.92 -3.32
N ILE A 92 -2.33 20.59 -2.19
CA ILE A 92 -3.17 20.07 -1.12
C ILE A 92 -4.60 19.79 -1.61
N GLY A 93 -5.11 18.60 -1.31
CA GLY A 93 -6.44 18.18 -1.73
C GLY A 93 -6.60 17.83 -3.21
N LEU A 94 -5.61 18.15 -4.06
CA LEU A 94 -5.62 17.81 -5.49
C LEU A 94 -4.96 16.46 -5.78
N ILE A 95 -3.99 16.08 -4.97
CA ILE A 95 -3.31 14.79 -5.04
C ILE A 95 -3.66 14.02 -3.78
N ASN A 96 -4.38 12.93 -3.93
CA ASN A 96 -4.88 12.10 -2.84
C ASN A 96 -4.39 10.66 -2.98
N SER A 97 -4.60 9.85 -1.98
CA SER A 97 -4.31 8.42 -1.99
C SER A 97 -5.59 7.60 -1.85
N LEU A 98 -5.65 6.46 -2.53
CA LEU A 98 -6.74 5.50 -2.34
C LEU A 98 -6.77 4.98 -0.90
N ALA A 99 -7.96 4.81 -0.37
CA ALA A 99 -8.16 4.10 0.90
C ALA A 99 -7.72 2.64 0.78
N THR A 100 -7.43 2.01 1.90
CA THR A 100 -6.81 0.68 1.97
C THR A 100 -7.54 -0.39 1.14
N TYR A 101 -8.88 -0.43 1.21
CA TYR A 101 -9.69 -1.43 0.50
C TYR A 101 -10.41 -0.89 -0.74
N ALA A 102 -10.18 0.36 -1.13
CA ALA A 102 -10.79 0.95 -2.30
C ALA A 102 -10.30 0.31 -3.60
N ARG A 103 -11.20 0.13 -4.53
CA ARG A 103 -10.88 -0.30 -5.90
C ARG A 103 -11.71 0.48 -6.90
N THR A 104 -11.32 0.42 -8.17
CA THR A 104 -12.10 0.97 -9.28
C THR A 104 -12.99 -0.12 -9.89
N ASN A 105 -14.21 0.24 -10.28
CA ASN A 105 -15.07 -0.64 -11.06
C ASN A 105 -14.77 -0.51 -12.56
N ASP A 106 -15.50 -1.27 -13.39
CA ASP A 106 -15.34 -1.27 -14.85
C ASP A 106 -15.65 0.07 -15.51
N TYR A 107 -16.39 0.94 -14.83
CA TYR A 107 -16.72 2.31 -15.28
C TYR A 107 -15.76 3.37 -14.75
N GLY A 108 -14.79 3.01 -13.92
CA GLY A 108 -13.83 3.93 -13.32
C GLY A 108 -14.27 4.61 -12.02
N PHE A 109 -15.44 4.23 -11.46
CA PHE A 109 -15.87 4.73 -10.15
C PHE A 109 -15.16 3.98 -9.01
N LEU A 110 -14.89 4.68 -7.93
CA LEU A 110 -14.31 4.09 -6.72
C LEU A 110 -15.38 3.36 -5.91
N GLU A 111 -15.07 2.15 -5.52
CA GLU A 111 -15.90 1.28 -4.70
C GLU A 111 -15.19 0.90 -3.41
N THR A 112 -15.96 0.67 -2.38
CA THR A 112 -15.47 0.21 -1.07
C THR A 112 -16.24 -1.02 -0.62
N PRO A 113 -15.61 -1.98 0.07
CA PRO A 113 -16.28 -3.19 0.52
C PRO A 113 -17.10 -2.95 1.77
N TYR A 114 -18.24 -3.63 1.86
CA TYR A 114 -19.09 -3.70 3.03
C TYR A 114 -19.53 -5.14 3.27
N ARG A 115 -19.71 -5.50 4.54
CA ARG A 115 -20.28 -6.77 4.94
C ARG A 115 -21.80 -6.68 4.90
N LYS A 116 -22.46 -7.64 4.29
CA LYS A 116 -23.91 -7.69 4.22
C LYS A 116 -24.52 -8.07 5.57
N VAL A 117 -25.56 -7.37 5.97
CA VAL A 117 -26.31 -7.63 7.21
C VAL A 117 -27.72 -8.09 6.83
N VAL A 118 -28.13 -9.25 7.35
CA VAL A 118 -29.47 -9.81 7.14
C VAL A 118 -30.14 -10.00 8.50
N LYS A 119 -31.27 -9.32 8.71
CA LYS A 119 -32.08 -9.40 9.96
C LYS A 119 -31.24 -9.23 11.23
N GLY A 120 -30.38 -8.22 11.27
CA GLY A 120 -29.51 -7.93 12.42
C GLY A 120 -28.34 -8.88 12.61
N LYS A 121 -28.11 -9.81 11.67
CA LYS A 121 -26.95 -10.69 11.67
C LYS A 121 -25.98 -10.30 10.55
N VAL A 122 -24.71 -10.08 10.92
CA VAL A 122 -23.62 -9.81 9.97
C VAL A 122 -23.22 -11.12 9.29
N THR A 123 -23.18 -11.10 7.93
CA THR A 123 -22.74 -12.24 7.11
C THR A 123 -21.28 -12.05 6.69
N ASP A 124 -20.66 -13.11 6.18
CA ASP A 124 -19.33 -13.06 5.59
C ASP A 124 -19.33 -12.63 4.11
N ASP A 125 -20.51 -12.37 3.55
CA ASP A 125 -20.65 -11.86 2.19
C ASP A 125 -20.19 -10.41 2.12
N ILE A 126 -19.25 -10.14 1.22
CA ILE A 126 -18.68 -8.81 0.99
C ILE A 126 -19.17 -8.30 -0.36
N GLU A 127 -19.82 -7.15 -0.35
CA GLU A 127 -20.23 -6.43 -1.54
C GLU A 127 -19.47 -5.10 -1.66
N PHE A 128 -19.05 -4.79 -2.86
CA PHE A 128 -18.42 -3.49 -3.17
C PHE A 128 -19.47 -2.52 -3.66
N LEU A 129 -19.59 -1.39 -2.99
CA LEU A 129 -20.55 -0.36 -3.29
C LEU A 129 -19.87 0.93 -3.76
N SER A 130 -20.40 1.52 -4.84
CA SER A 130 -20.04 2.88 -5.23
C SER A 130 -20.78 3.90 -4.34
N ALA A 131 -20.36 5.17 -4.39
CA ALA A 131 -20.98 6.22 -3.58
C ALA A 131 -22.49 6.39 -3.86
N ILE A 132 -22.91 6.18 -5.10
CA ILE A 132 -24.32 6.27 -5.52
C ILE A 132 -25.15 5.16 -4.87
N ASN A 133 -24.66 3.92 -4.96
CA ASN A 133 -25.36 2.76 -4.39
C ASN A 133 -25.37 2.78 -2.86
N GLU A 134 -24.29 3.28 -2.26
CA GLU A 134 -24.15 3.40 -0.82
C GLU A 134 -25.19 4.34 -0.18
N ALA A 135 -25.56 5.42 -0.86
CA ALA A 135 -26.47 6.44 -0.34
C ALA A 135 -27.84 5.89 0.06
N GLU A 136 -28.29 4.79 -0.58
CA GLU A 136 -29.59 4.17 -0.33
C GLU A 136 -29.60 3.22 0.89
N HIS A 137 -28.43 2.88 1.42
CA HIS A 137 -28.29 1.87 2.45
C HIS A 137 -27.87 2.45 3.81
N VAL A 138 -28.32 1.78 4.86
CA VAL A 138 -27.91 2.04 6.25
C VAL A 138 -26.68 1.18 6.55
N ILE A 139 -25.58 1.81 6.92
CA ILE A 139 -24.30 1.14 7.13
C ILE A 139 -23.85 1.33 8.58
N ALA A 140 -23.67 0.21 9.29
CA ALA A 140 -23.14 0.21 10.64
C ALA A 140 -21.64 0.43 10.65
N GLN A 141 -21.12 1.04 11.70
CA GLN A 141 -19.67 1.20 11.87
C GLN A 141 -19.02 -0.12 12.31
N ALA A 142 -17.75 -0.28 11.96
CA ALA A 142 -16.96 -1.47 12.29
C ALA A 142 -16.78 -1.70 13.80
N SER A 143 -16.93 -0.65 14.62
CA SER A 143 -16.83 -0.70 16.08
C SER A 143 -18.08 -1.24 16.79
N ALA A 144 -19.17 -1.53 16.06
CA ALA A 144 -20.38 -2.06 16.63
C ALA A 144 -20.13 -3.41 17.32
N THR A 145 -20.71 -3.58 18.51
CA THR A 145 -20.56 -4.79 19.33
C THR A 145 -21.35 -5.95 18.71
N LEU A 146 -20.69 -7.07 18.46
CA LEU A 146 -21.29 -8.28 17.92
C LEU A 146 -21.23 -9.42 18.94
N ASP A 147 -22.27 -10.25 18.98
CA ASP A 147 -22.30 -11.50 19.74
C ASP A 147 -21.51 -12.61 19.01
N LYS A 148 -21.26 -13.74 19.68
CA LYS A 148 -20.64 -14.95 19.10
C LYS A 148 -21.33 -15.45 17.82
N ASN A 149 -22.60 -15.17 17.66
CA ASN A 149 -23.42 -15.51 16.50
C ASN A 149 -23.40 -14.41 15.40
N MET A 150 -22.53 -13.42 15.52
CA MET A 150 -22.44 -12.27 14.60
C MET A 150 -23.72 -11.42 14.54
N LYS A 151 -24.47 -11.35 15.65
CA LYS A 151 -25.62 -10.45 15.80
C LYS A 151 -25.24 -9.21 16.60
N PHE A 152 -25.87 -8.09 16.29
CA PHE A 152 -25.72 -6.87 17.08
C PHE A 152 -26.30 -7.06 18.49
N VAL A 153 -25.56 -6.62 19.49
CA VAL A 153 -25.93 -6.71 20.92
C VAL A 153 -26.72 -5.49 21.36
N ASP A 154 -26.37 -4.32 20.84
CA ASP A 154 -26.95 -3.05 21.26
C ASP A 154 -28.33 -2.82 20.62
N GLU A 155 -29.25 -2.21 21.37
CA GLU A 155 -30.56 -1.83 20.86
C GLU A 155 -30.52 -0.70 19.83
N LEU A 156 -29.54 0.19 19.95
CA LEU A 156 -29.28 1.29 19.03
C LEU A 156 -27.82 1.25 18.59
N ILE A 157 -27.60 1.23 17.29
CA ILE A 157 -26.28 1.13 16.68
C ILE A 157 -25.95 2.43 15.97
N ALA A 158 -24.70 2.89 16.12
CA ALA A 158 -24.16 4.00 15.35
C ALA A 158 -24.06 3.60 13.88
N VAL A 159 -24.76 4.33 13.02
CA VAL A 159 -24.82 4.07 11.59
C VAL A 159 -24.57 5.34 10.78
N ARG A 160 -24.27 5.15 9.51
CA ARG A 160 -24.18 6.19 8.52
C ARG A 160 -25.28 5.98 7.48
N TYR A 161 -26.11 7.00 7.30
CA TYR A 161 -27.20 7.00 6.35
C TYR A 161 -27.28 8.37 5.64
N MET A 162 -27.37 8.38 4.32
CA MET A 162 -27.38 9.61 3.50
C MET A 162 -26.28 10.60 3.88
N SER A 163 -25.05 10.11 4.11
CA SER A 163 -23.89 10.90 4.53
C SER A 163 -23.98 11.53 5.94
N GLU A 164 -24.97 11.18 6.72
CA GLU A 164 -25.13 11.62 8.11
C GLU A 164 -24.87 10.48 9.09
N PHE A 165 -24.24 10.81 10.22
CA PHE A 165 -24.06 9.88 11.33
C PHE A 165 -25.26 9.95 12.27
N THR A 166 -25.92 8.82 12.46
CA THR A 166 -27.11 8.70 13.30
C THR A 166 -27.09 7.38 14.06
N VAL A 167 -28.09 7.12 14.88
CA VAL A 167 -28.29 5.84 15.53
C VAL A 167 -29.60 5.23 15.07
N MET A 168 -29.57 3.94 14.77
CA MET A 168 -30.73 3.19 14.30
C MET A 168 -30.80 1.80 14.94
N PRO A 169 -31.98 1.19 15.02
CA PRO A 169 -32.14 -0.19 15.50
C PRO A 169 -31.51 -1.20 14.52
N PRO A 170 -31.05 -2.36 15.00
CA PRO A 170 -30.36 -3.38 14.19
C PRO A 170 -31.11 -3.86 12.95
N ASP A 171 -32.44 -3.86 13.02
CA ASP A 171 -33.30 -4.37 11.93
C ASP A 171 -33.25 -3.52 10.66
N ARG A 172 -32.85 -2.26 10.79
CA ARG A 172 -32.71 -1.33 9.65
C ARG A 172 -31.34 -1.37 8.99
N VAL A 173 -30.36 -1.98 9.63
CA VAL A 173 -28.99 -2.04 9.13
C VAL A 173 -28.88 -3.02 7.98
N GLY A 174 -28.44 -2.55 6.80
CA GLY A 174 -28.24 -3.38 5.61
C GLY A 174 -26.81 -3.82 5.40
N TYR A 175 -25.85 -3.02 5.83
CA TYR A 175 -24.43 -3.27 5.67
C TYR A 175 -23.64 -2.84 6.91
N MET A 176 -22.43 -3.36 7.04
CA MET A 176 -21.48 -3.00 8.07
C MET A 176 -20.10 -2.78 7.47
N ASP A 177 -19.34 -1.81 7.98
CA ASP A 177 -17.96 -1.60 7.61
C ASP A 177 -17.11 -2.84 7.89
N VAL A 178 -16.17 -3.13 7.01
CA VAL A 178 -15.27 -4.30 7.15
C VAL A 178 -14.26 -4.08 8.27
N SER A 179 -13.65 -2.90 8.33
CA SER A 179 -12.61 -2.57 9.30
C SER A 179 -12.49 -1.05 9.46
N PRO A 180 -12.03 -0.54 10.61
CA PRO A 180 -11.69 0.88 10.76
C PRO A 180 -10.59 1.37 9.79
N LYS A 181 -9.69 0.50 9.36
CA LYS A 181 -8.66 0.80 8.35
C LYS A 181 -9.22 1.17 6.98
N GLN A 182 -10.47 0.88 6.72
CA GLN A 182 -11.15 1.14 5.46
C GLN A 182 -11.16 2.62 5.09
N VAL A 183 -11.16 3.51 6.07
CA VAL A 183 -11.27 4.96 5.87
C VAL A 183 -9.96 5.60 5.41
N VAL A 184 -8.83 5.04 5.83
CA VAL A 184 -7.50 5.64 5.65
C VAL A 184 -6.67 4.92 4.60
N SER A 185 -5.66 5.60 4.06
CA SER A 185 -4.68 5.03 3.14
C SER A 185 -3.72 4.07 3.83
N VAL A 186 -2.91 3.37 3.04
CA VAL A 186 -1.88 2.46 3.57
C VAL A 186 -0.88 3.18 4.46
N ALA A 187 -0.38 4.35 4.06
CA ALA A 187 0.56 5.12 4.87
C ALA A 187 -0.05 5.58 6.20
N ALA A 188 -1.28 6.08 6.18
CA ALA A 188 -1.98 6.47 7.40
C ALA A 188 -2.32 5.27 8.29
N ALA A 189 -2.63 4.11 7.71
CA ALA A 189 -2.91 2.89 8.45
C ALA A 189 -1.69 2.29 9.19
N LEU A 190 -0.48 2.71 8.84
CA LEU A 190 0.76 2.32 9.52
C LEU A 190 1.04 3.15 10.78
N ILE A 191 0.34 4.25 11.00
CA ILE A 191 0.55 5.11 12.18
C ILE A 191 -0.14 4.45 13.38
N PRO A 192 0.61 4.04 14.42
CA PRO A 192 0.02 3.51 15.63
C PRO A 192 -0.69 4.63 16.41
N PHE A 193 -1.82 4.30 17.04
CA PHE A 193 -2.65 5.26 17.79
C PHE A 193 -3.09 6.48 16.97
N LEU A 194 -3.38 6.27 15.69
CA LEU A 194 -3.81 7.34 14.77
C LEU A 194 -5.04 8.11 15.27
N GLU A 195 -5.95 7.44 15.94
CA GLU A 195 -7.17 8.03 16.52
C GLU A 195 -6.90 9.07 17.62
N HIS A 196 -5.72 9.08 18.20
CA HIS A 196 -5.28 10.05 19.21
C HIS A 196 -4.53 11.25 18.64
N ASP A 197 -4.23 11.23 17.34
CA ASP A 197 -3.50 12.29 16.66
C ASP A 197 -4.44 13.29 15.98
N ASP A 198 -4.03 14.55 15.97
CA ASP A 198 -4.68 15.55 15.14
C ASP A 198 -4.45 15.26 13.65
N ALA A 199 -5.46 15.53 12.82
CA ALA A 199 -5.39 15.26 11.38
C ALA A 199 -4.21 15.96 10.68
N ASN A 200 -3.88 17.18 11.08
CA ASN A 200 -2.75 17.93 10.53
C ASN A 200 -1.41 17.23 10.80
N ARG A 201 -1.24 16.73 12.02
CA ARG A 201 0.00 16.02 12.40
C ARG A 201 0.07 14.62 11.79
N ALA A 202 -1.04 13.92 11.66
CA ALA A 202 -1.13 12.66 10.95
C ALA A 202 -0.78 12.81 9.45
N LEU A 203 -1.22 13.89 8.81
CA LEU A 203 -0.84 14.24 7.43
C LEU A 203 0.67 14.41 7.31
N MET A 204 1.28 15.21 8.18
CA MET A 204 2.73 15.41 8.18
C MET A 204 3.47 14.08 8.41
N GLY A 205 3.05 13.29 9.38
CA GLY A 205 3.64 11.99 9.70
C GLY A 205 3.56 10.98 8.55
N SER A 206 2.41 10.87 7.89
CA SER A 206 2.22 10.00 6.74
C SER A 206 3.11 10.39 5.55
N ASN A 207 3.27 11.69 5.31
CA ASN A 207 4.17 12.20 4.29
C ASN A 207 5.64 11.95 4.63
N MET A 208 6.04 12.10 5.90
CA MET A 208 7.42 11.85 6.35
C MET A 208 7.80 10.38 6.31
N GLN A 209 6.88 9.44 6.55
CA GLN A 209 7.14 8.00 6.39
C GLN A 209 7.63 7.65 4.99
N ARG A 210 7.11 8.30 3.96
CA ARG A 210 7.52 8.08 2.56
C ARG A 210 8.93 8.57 2.24
N GLN A 211 9.49 9.46 3.06
CA GLN A 211 10.83 10.04 2.89
C GLN A 211 11.92 9.28 3.65
N ALA A 212 11.55 8.24 4.39
CA ALA A 212 12.50 7.46 5.17
C ALA A 212 13.51 6.76 4.27
N VAL A 213 14.80 6.92 4.57
CA VAL A 213 15.90 6.27 3.84
C VAL A 213 16.22 4.92 4.52
N PRO A 214 16.43 3.84 3.76
CA PRO A 214 16.83 2.56 4.31
C PRO A 214 18.14 2.68 5.10
N THR A 215 18.11 2.19 6.33
CA THR A 215 19.31 2.13 7.18
C THR A 215 20.14 0.88 6.87
N LEU A 216 21.39 0.88 7.33
CA LEU A 216 22.32 -0.23 7.11
C LEU A 216 21.77 -1.56 7.68
N VAL A 217 21.17 -1.50 8.86
CA VAL A 217 20.47 -2.62 9.49
C VAL A 217 19.05 -2.17 9.79
N ALA A 218 18.07 -2.87 9.25
CA ALA A 218 16.66 -2.61 9.54
C ALA A 218 16.32 -3.12 10.96
N ASP A 219 15.46 -2.39 11.65
CA ASP A 219 14.97 -2.73 12.99
C ASP A 219 13.45 -2.59 13.00
N LYS A 220 12.74 -3.70 13.16
CA LYS A 220 11.28 -3.69 13.13
C LYS A 220 10.72 -2.88 14.31
N PRO A 221 9.61 -2.15 14.12
CA PRO A 221 9.02 -1.37 15.19
C PRO A 221 8.48 -2.27 16.30
N LEU A 222 8.67 -1.83 17.56
CA LEU A 222 8.15 -2.52 18.74
C LEU A 222 6.62 -2.41 18.84
N VAL A 223 6.07 -1.28 18.37
CA VAL A 223 4.63 -1.02 18.30
C VAL A 223 4.24 -0.83 16.84
N GLY A 224 3.32 -1.62 16.38
CA GLY A 224 2.84 -1.61 14.98
C GLY A 224 1.33 -1.80 14.89
N THR A 225 0.82 -1.69 13.67
CA THR A 225 -0.61 -1.79 13.36
C THR A 225 -1.01 -3.10 12.69
N GLY A 226 -0.05 -3.96 12.36
CA GLY A 226 -0.25 -5.20 11.60
C GLY A 226 -0.25 -5.01 10.08
N MET A 227 -0.22 -3.77 9.57
CA MET A 227 -0.10 -3.50 8.13
C MET A 227 1.31 -3.71 7.60
N GLU A 228 2.30 -3.75 8.45
CA GLU A 228 3.72 -3.83 8.09
C GLU A 228 4.03 -5.06 7.23
N ARG A 229 3.46 -6.20 7.56
CA ARG A 229 3.63 -7.45 6.78
C ARG A 229 3.03 -7.36 5.39
N TYR A 230 1.82 -6.83 5.30
CA TYR A 230 1.13 -6.68 4.02
C TYR A 230 1.86 -5.72 3.09
N VAL A 231 2.34 -4.60 3.62
CA VAL A 231 3.14 -3.65 2.84
C VAL A 231 4.45 -4.29 2.36
N ALA A 232 5.14 -5.02 3.22
CA ALA A 232 6.37 -5.71 2.87
C ALA A 232 6.16 -6.73 1.73
N THR A 233 5.11 -7.52 1.81
CA THR A 233 4.81 -8.56 0.81
C THR A 233 4.33 -7.94 -0.51
N ASP A 234 3.40 -6.99 -0.44
CA ASP A 234 2.74 -6.42 -1.62
C ASP A 234 3.61 -5.40 -2.36
N SER A 235 4.62 -4.82 -1.71
CA SER A 235 5.56 -3.90 -2.36
C SER A 235 6.45 -4.57 -3.42
N GLY A 236 6.63 -5.89 -3.34
CA GLY A 236 7.47 -6.65 -4.26
C GLY A 236 8.98 -6.49 -4.04
N VAL A 237 9.43 -5.84 -2.97
CA VAL A 237 10.86 -5.72 -2.63
C VAL A 237 11.42 -6.96 -1.92
N CYS A 238 10.55 -7.77 -1.33
CA CYS A 238 10.89 -9.06 -0.74
C CYS A 238 10.83 -10.17 -1.78
N MET A 239 11.68 -11.18 -1.63
CA MET A 239 11.53 -12.42 -2.37
C MET A 239 10.50 -13.31 -1.67
N VAL A 240 9.45 -13.69 -2.40
CA VAL A 240 8.33 -14.51 -1.88
C VAL A 240 8.30 -15.84 -2.60
N ALA A 241 8.01 -16.91 -1.87
CA ALA A 241 7.89 -18.25 -2.43
C ALA A 241 6.68 -18.37 -3.37
N GLU A 242 6.91 -18.79 -4.60
CA GLU A 242 5.84 -19.03 -5.59
C GLU A 242 5.15 -20.38 -5.39
N ARG A 243 5.90 -21.37 -4.92
CA ARG A 243 5.41 -22.74 -4.64
C ARG A 243 5.93 -23.23 -3.29
N SER A 244 5.22 -24.19 -2.70
CA SER A 244 5.62 -24.81 -1.44
C SER A 244 6.74 -25.84 -1.64
N GLY A 245 7.64 -25.95 -0.67
CA GLY A 245 8.77 -26.86 -0.78
C GLY A 245 9.69 -26.84 0.42
N VAL A 246 10.90 -27.30 0.20
CA VAL A 246 12.00 -27.33 1.18
C VAL A 246 13.20 -26.61 0.59
N ILE A 247 13.85 -25.79 1.39
CA ILE A 247 15.08 -25.09 0.99
C ILE A 247 16.21 -26.11 0.81
N ASP A 248 16.72 -26.23 -0.40
CA ASP A 248 17.83 -27.11 -0.74
C ASP A 248 19.18 -26.45 -0.48
N SER A 249 19.30 -25.18 -0.86
CA SER A 249 20.46 -24.35 -0.52
C SER A 249 20.06 -22.86 -0.43
N ALA A 250 20.74 -22.13 0.42
CA ALA A 250 20.57 -20.68 0.56
C ALA A 250 21.93 -20.02 0.74
N ASP A 251 22.28 -19.13 -0.18
CA ASP A 251 23.47 -18.29 -0.07
C ASP A 251 23.10 -16.80 -0.26
N ALA A 252 24.08 -15.91 -0.19
CA ALA A 252 23.86 -14.48 -0.30
C ALA A 252 23.34 -14.04 -1.68
N SER A 253 23.49 -14.86 -2.71
CA SER A 253 23.17 -14.53 -4.12
C SER A 253 21.91 -15.22 -4.61
N ARG A 254 21.58 -16.38 -4.07
CA ARG A 254 20.44 -17.17 -4.55
C ARG A 254 19.89 -18.10 -3.47
N ILE A 255 18.62 -18.48 -3.63
CA ILE A 255 17.93 -19.49 -2.84
C ILE A 255 17.39 -20.54 -3.79
N VAL A 256 17.68 -21.82 -3.50
CA VAL A 256 17.19 -22.96 -4.27
C VAL A 256 16.15 -23.69 -3.44
N VAL A 257 14.97 -23.85 -4.00
CA VAL A 257 13.83 -24.52 -3.37
C VAL A 257 13.50 -25.79 -4.14
N ARG A 258 13.49 -26.91 -3.45
CA ARG A 258 12.96 -28.16 -3.98
C ARG A 258 11.46 -28.18 -3.72
N VAL A 259 10.70 -28.09 -4.80
CA VAL A 259 9.24 -28.01 -4.76
C VAL A 259 8.61 -29.32 -4.34
N ASN A 260 7.54 -29.28 -3.57
CA ASN A 260 6.78 -30.46 -3.19
C ASN A 260 6.15 -31.13 -4.42
N GLN A 261 6.17 -32.43 -4.50
CA GLN A 261 5.64 -33.20 -5.65
C GLN A 261 4.18 -32.91 -5.98
N LYS A 262 3.38 -32.45 -5.00
CA LYS A 262 1.97 -32.10 -5.19
C LYS A 262 1.78 -30.80 -5.97
N ASP A 263 2.78 -29.91 -5.93
CA ASP A 263 2.73 -28.57 -6.51
C ASP A 263 3.51 -28.47 -7.82
N VAL A 264 4.05 -29.60 -8.31
CA VAL A 264 4.75 -29.68 -9.60
C VAL A 264 3.76 -30.06 -10.70
N GLY A 265 3.59 -29.19 -11.69
CA GLY A 265 2.81 -29.48 -12.91
C GLY A 265 3.52 -30.50 -13.82
N VAL A 266 2.76 -31.05 -14.79
CA VAL A 266 3.25 -32.11 -15.68
C VAL A 266 4.49 -31.69 -16.49
N ASP A 267 4.61 -30.40 -16.84
CA ASP A 267 5.70 -29.83 -17.65
C ASP A 267 6.57 -28.83 -16.86
N GLU A 268 6.48 -28.83 -15.53
CA GLU A 268 7.21 -27.89 -14.68
C GLU A 268 8.44 -28.51 -14.02
N ALA A 269 9.48 -27.69 -13.82
CA ALA A 269 10.67 -28.11 -13.09
C ALA A 269 10.36 -28.33 -11.60
N PRO A 270 10.93 -29.36 -10.97
CA PRO A 270 10.73 -29.65 -9.55
C PRO A 270 11.56 -28.74 -8.62
N VAL A 271 12.26 -27.75 -9.18
CA VAL A 271 13.15 -26.84 -8.45
C VAL A 271 12.89 -25.42 -8.86
N ASP A 272 12.76 -24.52 -7.89
CA ASP A 272 12.70 -23.07 -8.07
C ASP A 272 14.01 -22.43 -7.64
N ILE A 273 14.55 -21.56 -8.48
CA ILE A 273 15.78 -20.82 -8.19
C ILE A 273 15.44 -19.33 -8.11
N TYR A 274 15.64 -18.74 -6.93
CA TYR A 274 15.43 -17.32 -6.67
C TYR A 274 16.77 -16.60 -6.62
N ASN A 275 17.04 -15.77 -7.62
CA ASN A 275 18.24 -14.92 -7.63
C ASN A 275 17.96 -13.64 -6.85
N LEU A 276 18.79 -13.32 -5.89
CA LEU A 276 18.64 -12.15 -5.03
C LEU A 276 19.27 -10.92 -5.68
N THR A 277 18.59 -9.78 -5.57
CA THR A 277 19.11 -8.48 -6.00
C THR A 277 20.16 -8.00 -5.00
N LYS A 278 21.36 -7.71 -5.47
CA LYS A 278 22.48 -7.32 -4.61
C LYS A 278 22.99 -5.92 -4.98
N TYR A 279 22.97 -5.00 -4.01
CA TYR A 279 23.59 -3.67 -4.08
C TYR A 279 23.32 -2.89 -5.38
N THR A 280 22.08 -2.86 -5.81
CA THR A 280 21.66 -2.06 -6.96
C THR A 280 21.22 -0.68 -6.54
N ARG A 281 21.37 0.28 -7.46
CA ARG A 281 20.94 1.66 -7.26
C ARG A 281 19.42 1.79 -7.45
N SER A 282 18.74 2.48 -6.51
CA SER A 282 17.35 2.91 -6.69
C SER A 282 17.27 4.25 -7.43
N ASN A 283 16.05 4.66 -7.79
CA ASN A 283 15.81 5.96 -8.44
C ASN A 283 16.29 7.15 -7.61
N GLN A 284 16.29 7.04 -6.29
CA GLN A 284 16.75 8.06 -5.34
C GLN A 284 18.18 7.81 -4.83
N ASN A 285 18.97 7.04 -5.54
CA ASN A 285 20.36 6.67 -5.17
C ASN A 285 20.49 5.87 -3.87
N THR A 286 19.43 5.27 -3.39
CA THR A 286 19.50 4.37 -2.23
C THR A 286 19.95 2.97 -2.64
N CYS A 287 20.47 2.20 -1.68
CA CYS A 287 20.93 0.84 -1.92
C CYS A 287 19.77 -0.15 -1.84
N ILE A 288 19.59 -0.96 -2.89
CA ILE A 288 18.67 -2.10 -2.90
C ILE A 288 19.51 -3.36 -2.73
N ASN A 289 19.30 -4.07 -1.64
CA ASN A 289 19.99 -5.31 -1.33
C ASN A 289 19.03 -6.27 -0.64
N GLN A 290 18.94 -7.49 -1.16
CA GLN A 290 18.12 -8.55 -0.58
C GLN A 290 19.01 -9.51 0.24
N ARG A 291 18.53 -9.88 1.43
CA ARG A 291 19.21 -10.83 2.33
C ARG A 291 18.29 -11.99 2.63
N PRO A 292 18.76 -13.25 2.47
CA PRO A 292 17.97 -14.43 2.80
C PRO A 292 17.70 -14.51 4.30
N ILE A 293 16.49 -14.90 4.67
CA ILE A 293 16.07 -15.16 6.05
C ILE A 293 15.86 -16.65 6.34
N VAL A 294 15.83 -17.46 5.29
CA VAL A 294 15.66 -18.91 5.36
C VAL A 294 17.00 -19.62 5.37
N LYS A 295 17.00 -20.83 5.92
CA LYS A 295 18.18 -21.72 5.99
C LYS A 295 17.91 -23.02 5.24
N GLU A 296 19.00 -23.70 4.87
CA GLU A 296 18.92 -25.03 4.29
C GLU A 296 18.13 -25.99 5.19
N GLY A 297 17.20 -26.72 4.60
CA GLY A 297 16.31 -27.66 5.29
C GLY A 297 15.00 -27.07 5.81
N ASP A 298 14.81 -25.76 5.75
CA ASP A 298 13.54 -25.12 6.17
C ASP A 298 12.41 -25.52 5.21
N SER A 299 11.25 -25.85 5.79
CA SER A 299 10.01 -26.05 5.02
C SER A 299 9.31 -24.73 4.82
N ILE A 300 8.92 -24.44 3.59
CA ILE A 300 8.24 -23.22 3.19
C ILE A 300 6.90 -23.53 2.53
N GLU A 301 5.96 -22.62 2.69
CA GLU A 301 4.68 -22.62 2.00
C GLU A 301 4.65 -21.52 0.94
N ARG A 302 3.74 -21.65 -0.02
CA ARG A 302 3.49 -20.60 -1.00
C ARG A 302 3.11 -19.30 -0.30
N GLY A 303 3.78 -18.21 -0.66
CA GLY A 303 3.56 -16.89 -0.08
C GLY A 303 4.49 -16.52 1.08
N ASP A 304 5.31 -17.47 1.56
CA ASP A 304 6.32 -17.18 2.59
C ASP A 304 7.43 -16.28 2.04
N ILE A 305 7.94 -15.40 2.90
CA ILE A 305 9.05 -14.51 2.54
C ILE A 305 10.36 -15.27 2.69
N LEU A 306 11.13 -15.33 1.62
CA LEU A 306 12.43 -16.00 1.54
C LEU A 306 13.59 -15.07 1.83
N ALA A 307 13.50 -13.81 1.39
CA ALA A 307 14.55 -12.83 1.57
C ALA A 307 13.95 -11.45 1.86
N ASP A 308 14.56 -10.73 2.79
CA ASP A 308 14.21 -9.35 3.12
C ASP A 308 14.83 -8.37 2.13
N GLY A 309 14.04 -7.38 1.71
CA GLY A 309 14.50 -6.24 0.92
C GLY A 309 14.97 -5.06 1.79
N PRO A 310 15.20 -3.89 1.16
CA PRO A 310 15.54 -2.68 1.90
C PRO A 310 14.40 -2.25 2.84
N SER A 311 14.74 -1.74 4.00
CA SER A 311 13.78 -1.31 5.05
C SER A 311 12.79 -2.39 5.50
N ILE A 312 13.19 -3.64 5.45
CA ILE A 312 12.38 -4.77 5.91
C ILE A 312 13.20 -5.63 6.87
N ASP A 313 12.58 -6.03 7.96
CA ASP A 313 13.16 -6.92 8.97
C ASP A 313 12.20 -8.08 9.24
N LEU A 314 12.67 -9.31 8.97
CA LEU A 314 11.90 -10.56 9.12
C LEU A 314 10.49 -10.49 8.47
N GLY A 315 10.42 -9.90 7.28
CA GLY A 315 9.18 -9.78 6.52
C GLY A 315 8.23 -8.67 7.00
N GLU A 316 8.66 -7.83 7.92
CA GLU A 316 7.90 -6.67 8.40
C GLU A 316 8.58 -5.36 7.99
N LEU A 317 7.78 -4.36 7.63
CA LEU A 317 8.28 -3.05 7.27
C LEU A 317 9.01 -2.40 8.47
N ALA A 318 10.25 -1.99 8.26
CA ALA A 318 11.13 -1.38 9.26
C ALA A 318 11.77 -0.11 8.68
N LEU A 319 11.05 1.02 8.78
CA LEU A 319 11.46 2.29 8.17
C LEU A 319 12.57 3.04 8.93
N GLY A 320 12.87 2.64 10.14
CA GLY A 320 13.82 3.34 10.99
C GLY A 320 14.42 2.46 12.07
N GLN A 321 14.74 3.07 13.20
CA GLN A 321 15.37 2.43 14.36
C GLN A 321 14.57 2.69 15.63
N ASN A 322 14.52 1.70 16.52
CA ASN A 322 13.94 1.87 17.84
C ASN A 322 14.93 2.58 18.76
N MET A 323 14.54 3.74 19.28
CA MET A 323 15.41 4.60 20.08
C MET A 323 14.77 4.89 21.44
N ARG A 324 15.59 5.00 22.47
CA ARG A 324 15.15 5.54 23.76
C ARG A 324 15.14 7.06 23.67
N ILE A 325 13.99 7.67 23.92
CA ILE A 325 13.76 9.12 23.79
C ILE A 325 13.39 9.71 25.14
N ALA A 326 13.92 10.92 25.44
CA ALA A 326 13.48 11.75 26.55
C ALA A 326 12.77 13.01 26.02
N PHE A 327 11.57 13.27 26.50
CA PHE A 327 10.81 14.46 26.17
C PHE A 327 11.05 15.53 27.24
N MET A 328 12.05 16.37 27.02
CA MET A 328 12.44 17.41 27.96
C MET A 328 13.24 18.52 27.28
N PRO A 329 13.19 19.79 27.78
CA PRO A 329 14.13 20.82 27.37
C PRO A 329 15.57 20.46 27.85
N TRP A 330 16.54 20.70 26.99
CA TRP A 330 17.95 20.49 27.38
C TRP A 330 18.83 21.63 26.91
N ASN A 331 19.14 22.57 27.83
CA ASN A 331 20.02 23.72 27.64
C ASN A 331 19.76 24.57 26.39
N GLY A 332 18.51 24.59 25.89
CA GLY A 332 18.12 25.29 24.68
C GLY A 332 18.57 24.67 23.37
N TYR A 333 19.30 23.56 23.38
CA TYR A 333 19.79 22.92 22.15
C TYR A 333 18.71 22.13 21.38
N ASN A 334 17.58 21.89 21.99
CA ASN A 334 16.41 21.28 21.35
C ASN A 334 15.24 22.27 21.19
N PHE A 335 15.55 23.55 20.99
CA PHE A 335 14.57 24.62 20.78
C PHE A 335 13.80 24.40 19.47
N GLU A 336 12.50 24.60 19.52
CA GLU A 336 11.54 24.34 18.42
C GLU A 336 11.61 22.88 17.94
N ASP A 337 11.89 22.65 16.65
CA ASP A 337 11.95 21.33 16.02
C ASP A 337 13.34 20.67 16.07
N SER A 338 14.26 21.27 16.81
CA SER A 338 15.63 20.73 16.98
C SER A 338 15.61 19.44 17.80
N ILE A 339 16.40 18.47 17.38
CA ILE A 339 16.56 17.18 18.06
C ILE A 339 18.03 16.99 18.41
N LEU A 340 18.30 16.63 19.67
CA LEU A 340 19.61 16.18 20.11
C LEU A 340 19.72 14.68 19.99
N VAL A 341 20.84 14.21 19.48
CA VAL A 341 21.18 12.79 19.43
C VAL A 341 22.44 12.51 20.25
N SER A 342 22.52 11.35 20.89
CA SER A 342 23.71 10.96 21.61
C SER A 342 24.82 10.51 20.66
N GLU A 343 26.05 10.60 21.06
CA GLU A 343 27.22 10.09 20.32
C GLU A 343 27.15 8.57 20.08
N ARG A 344 26.43 7.85 20.93
CA ARG A 344 26.17 6.43 20.80
C ARG A 344 25.46 6.08 19.48
N VAL A 345 24.57 6.95 18.99
CA VAL A 345 23.87 6.77 17.68
C VAL A 345 24.88 6.65 16.54
N VAL A 346 25.94 7.46 16.58
CA VAL A 346 27.02 7.43 15.58
C VAL A 346 27.92 6.22 15.78
N LYS A 347 28.29 5.89 17.02
CA LYS A 347 29.15 4.72 17.31
C LYS A 347 28.53 3.38 16.96
N GLU A 348 27.22 3.26 17.07
CA GLU A 348 26.48 2.03 16.78
C GLU A 348 25.94 1.98 15.34
N ASP A 349 26.27 2.96 14.49
CA ASP A 349 25.79 3.06 13.09
C ASP A 349 24.27 2.97 12.94
N ARG A 350 23.51 3.54 13.89
CA ARG A 350 22.06 3.39 13.95
C ARG A 350 21.33 3.97 12.74
N PHE A 351 21.75 5.15 12.28
CA PHE A 351 21.15 5.84 11.13
C PHE A 351 22.07 5.88 9.90
N THR A 352 23.10 5.06 9.88
CA THR A 352 24.01 4.97 8.74
C THR A 352 23.30 4.40 7.53
N THR A 353 23.47 5.04 6.37
CA THR A 353 22.85 4.69 5.11
C THR A 353 23.89 4.52 4.01
N ILE A 354 23.56 3.75 2.98
CA ILE A 354 24.40 3.56 1.80
C ILE A 354 23.73 4.25 0.61
N HIS A 355 24.49 5.12 -0.07
CA HIS A 355 24.05 5.77 -1.29
C HIS A 355 24.94 5.34 -2.45
N ILE A 356 24.33 5.00 -3.58
CA ILE A 356 24.98 4.55 -4.80
C ILE A 356 24.75 5.60 -5.88
N GLN A 357 25.84 6.16 -6.44
CA GLN A 357 25.82 7.12 -7.55
C GLN A 357 26.59 6.55 -8.73
N GLU A 358 26.05 6.74 -9.93
CA GLU A 358 26.67 6.41 -11.20
C GLU A 358 27.08 7.68 -11.94
#